data_8609aa418777e570c0adcdd03ca090f7
#
_entry.id   8609aa418777e570c0adcdd03ca090f7
#
_cell.length_a   1.000
_cell.length_b   1.000
_cell.length_c   1.000
_cell.angle_alpha   90.00
_cell.angle_beta   90.00
_cell.angle_gamma   90.00
#
_symmetry.space_group_name_H-M   'P 1'
#
loop_
_entity.id
_entity.type
_entity.pdbx_description
1 polymer ?
#
loop_
_entity_poly.entity_id
_entity_poly.type
_entity_poly.pdbx_seq_one_letter_code
_entity_poly.pdbx_strand_id
1 'polypeptide(L)'
;MNDQDLRQNPAVDAARQKYGFGLSWLVLMVALPPLVYYLWICVTYYQGELVFPDNAAAWLQFWAHVSPPTWKAAGLYGVWFLTQAALQVWAPGPTVQGMELPDGSRLDYRMNGMFSFLFTLGVVVVLVALGWLDATILYDQLGPLLTVVNVFTFAFAGFLYFWGLKGADWERPTGRPFYDYFMGTALNPRIGSLDIKLFCEARPGMVFWMLMNLSIAAKQYELHGTVTVPMLLVVGFQSIYLIDYFIHEEAVLTTWDIKHEKFGWMLCWGDLVWLPFTYTLQAQYLGQPYPRSPSMGDCSHRGIESDRLYDLPGGQHPEALFSAQS
;
A
#
# COMPACT_ATOMS: atom_id res chain seq x y z
N MET A 1 2.94 -27.41 -24.57
CA MET A 1 2.27 -27.88 -23.35
C MET A 1 1.18 -26.86 -23.06
N ASN A 2 -0.07 -27.29 -23.15
CA ASN A 2 -1.22 -26.37 -23.06
C ASN A 2 -1.41 -25.96 -21.59
N ASP A 3 -1.90 -24.74 -21.30
CA ASP A 3 -2.14 -24.24 -19.93
C ASP A 3 -3.06 -25.18 -19.11
N GLN A 4 -3.95 -25.91 -19.79
CA GLN A 4 -4.80 -26.94 -19.18
C GLN A 4 -4.02 -28.18 -18.69
N ASP A 5 -2.95 -28.55 -19.39
CA ASP A 5 -2.10 -29.70 -19.00
C ASP A 5 -1.30 -29.38 -17.74
N LEU A 6 -0.94 -28.11 -17.50
CA LEU A 6 -0.24 -27.67 -16.30
C LEU A 6 -1.16 -27.65 -15.05
N ARG A 7 -2.46 -27.42 -15.23
CA ARG A 7 -3.44 -27.37 -14.13
C ARG A 7 -3.87 -28.75 -13.63
N GLN A 8 -3.78 -29.78 -14.49
CA GLN A 8 -4.20 -31.16 -14.16
C GLN A 8 -3.02 -32.11 -13.98
N ASN A 9 -1.78 -31.60 -14.01
CA ASN A 9 -0.61 -32.45 -13.84
C ASN A 9 -0.37 -32.80 -12.37
N PRO A 10 -0.65 -34.06 -11.93
CA PRO A 10 -0.43 -34.46 -10.53
C PRO A 10 1.02 -34.23 -10.06
N ALA A 11 1.98 -34.17 -10.98
CA ALA A 11 3.36 -33.86 -10.65
C ALA A 11 3.58 -32.38 -10.33
N VAL A 12 2.81 -31.47 -10.94
CA VAL A 12 2.83 -30.03 -10.59
C VAL A 12 2.19 -29.81 -9.23
N ASP A 13 1.08 -30.49 -8.95
CA ASP A 13 0.43 -30.42 -7.64
C ASP A 13 1.26 -31.11 -6.56
N ALA A 14 1.91 -32.23 -6.86
CA ALA A 14 2.86 -32.89 -5.97
C ALA A 14 4.14 -32.04 -5.77
N ALA A 15 4.61 -31.34 -6.81
CA ALA A 15 5.71 -30.38 -6.69
C ALA A 15 5.27 -29.14 -5.88
N ARG A 16 4.10 -28.57 -6.13
CA ARG A 16 3.49 -27.52 -5.27
C ARG A 16 3.29 -27.98 -3.83
N GLN A 17 2.92 -29.25 -3.62
CA GLN A 17 2.81 -29.87 -2.30
C GLN A 17 4.17 -30.14 -1.65
N LYS A 18 5.18 -30.53 -2.41
CA LYS A 18 6.51 -30.92 -1.92
C LYS A 18 7.49 -29.75 -1.83
N TYR A 19 7.40 -28.81 -2.75
CA TYR A 19 8.24 -27.59 -2.81
C TYR A 19 7.43 -26.32 -2.54
N GLY A 20 6.13 -26.45 -2.31
CA GLY A 20 5.27 -25.35 -1.87
C GLY A 20 5.92 -24.71 -0.66
N PHE A 21 6.56 -23.62 -0.93
CA PHE A 21 7.22 -22.65 -0.08
C PHE A 21 7.22 -23.02 1.41
N GLY A 22 7.80 -24.11 1.86
CA GLY A 22 7.92 -24.48 3.26
C GLY A 22 7.27 -23.53 4.27
N LEU A 23 8.04 -22.93 5.20
CA LEU A 23 7.56 -21.86 6.08
C LEU A 23 7.81 -20.45 5.49
N SER A 24 8.26 -20.31 4.24
CA SER A 24 8.62 -19.01 3.63
C SER A 24 7.43 -18.04 3.54
N TRP A 25 6.22 -18.53 3.25
CA TRP A 25 5.01 -17.71 3.25
C TRP A 25 4.70 -17.14 4.66
N LEU A 26 4.94 -17.89 5.73
CA LEU A 26 4.79 -17.41 7.10
C LEU A 26 5.86 -16.35 7.41
N VAL A 27 7.10 -16.58 6.99
CA VAL A 27 8.18 -15.59 7.13
C VAL A 27 7.82 -14.29 6.43
N LEU A 28 7.32 -14.35 5.20
CA LEU A 28 6.88 -13.15 4.47
C LEU A 28 5.75 -12.42 5.19
N MET A 29 4.72 -13.15 5.64
CA MET A 29 3.56 -12.57 6.33
C MET A 29 3.95 -11.88 7.66
N VAL A 30 4.97 -12.40 8.35
CA VAL A 30 5.46 -11.84 9.62
C VAL A 30 6.51 -10.74 9.38
N ALA A 31 7.35 -10.84 8.35
CA ALA A 31 8.47 -9.92 8.14
C ALA A 31 8.11 -8.68 7.31
N LEU A 32 7.21 -8.80 6.31
CA LEU A 32 6.92 -7.69 5.41
C LEU A 32 6.19 -6.51 6.10
N PRO A 33 5.17 -6.70 6.96
CA PRO A 33 4.55 -5.57 7.63
C PRO A 33 5.53 -4.76 8.50
N PRO A 34 6.34 -5.36 9.39
CA PRO A 34 7.38 -4.62 10.11
C PRO A 34 8.39 -3.94 9.18
N LEU A 35 8.74 -4.57 8.04
CA LEU A 35 9.66 -3.96 7.08
C LEU A 35 9.12 -2.64 6.51
N VAL A 36 7.84 -2.57 6.17
CA VAL A 36 7.25 -1.32 5.67
C VAL A 36 7.26 -0.24 6.74
N TYR A 37 6.95 -0.57 8.00
CA TYR A 37 7.08 0.39 9.11
C TYR A 37 8.53 0.81 9.31
N TYR A 38 9.48 -0.13 9.26
CA TYR A 38 10.90 0.17 9.38
C TYR A 38 11.35 1.18 8.32
N LEU A 39 11.02 0.94 7.04
CA LEU A 39 11.36 1.85 5.95
C LEU A 39 10.71 3.22 6.12
N TRP A 40 9.43 3.25 6.50
CA TRP A 40 8.72 4.50 6.76
C TRP A 40 9.33 5.28 7.93
N ILE A 41 9.67 4.62 9.05
CA ILE A 41 10.34 5.24 10.19
C ILE A 41 11.70 5.79 9.79
N CYS A 42 12.52 5.03 9.07
CA CYS A 42 13.83 5.47 8.59
C CYS A 42 13.70 6.73 7.72
N VAL A 43 12.74 6.76 6.80
CA VAL A 43 12.52 7.94 5.95
C VAL A 43 12.01 9.13 6.76
N THR A 44 11.04 8.91 7.65
CA THR A 44 10.34 10.00 8.34
C THR A 44 11.15 10.62 9.48
N TYR A 45 11.85 9.80 10.25
CA TYR A 45 12.51 10.25 11.49
C TYR A 45 14.04 10.24 11.40
N TYR A 46 14.62 9.51 10.43
CA TYR A 46 16.07 9.35 10.30
C TYR A 46 16.61 9.78 8.93
N GLN A 47 15.85 10.65 8.20
CA GLN A 47 16.27 11.24 6.92
C GLN A 47 16.68 10.20 5.86
N GLY A 48 16.06 9.01 5.90
CA GLY A 48 16.33 7.92 4.98
C GLY A 48 17.54 7.04 5.34
N GLU A 49 18.24 7.33 6.44
CA GLU A 49 19.29 6.44 6.93
C GLU A 49 18.69 5.15 7.49
N LEU A 50 19.27 4.01 7.10
CA LEU A 50 18.88 2.71 7.64
C LEU A 50 19.49 2.55 9.04
N VAL A 51 18.67 2.62 10.07
CA VAL A 51 19.10 2.60 11.47
C VAL A 51 19.07 1.18 12.00
N PHE A 52 20.18 0.74 12.58
CA PHE A 52 20.30 -0.57 13.25
C PHE A 52 20.64 -0.35 14.72
N PRO A 53 19.63 -0.21 15.61
CA PRO A 53 19.87 0.02 17.04
C PRO A 53 20.74 -1.07 17.70
N ASP A 54 21.70 -0.66 18.53
CA ASP A 54 22.70 -1.57 19.13
C ASP A 54 22.15 -2.40 20.30
N ASN A 55 21.01 -2.01 20.87
CA ASN A 55 20.46 -2.66 22.06
C ASN A 55 18.92 -2.67 22.07
N ALA A 56 18.34 -3.49 22.94
CA ALA A 56 16.90 -3.67 23.03
C ALA A 56 16.14 -2.38 23.39
N ALA A 57 16.70 -1.50 24.22
CA ALA A 57 16.08 -0.24 24.60
C ALA A 57 15.98 0.71 23.38
N ALA A 58 17.04 0.80 22.58
CA ALA A 58 17.07 1.58 21.35
C ALA A 58 16.09 1.02 20.29
N TRP A 59 15.94 -0.32 20.20
CA TRP A 59 14.91 -0.92 19.36
C TRP A 59 13.49 -0.57 19.84
N LEU A 60 13.22 -0.56 21.14
CA LEU A 60 11.93 -0.14 21.69
C LEU A 60 11.62 1.33 21.36
N GLN A 61 12.62 2.21 21.47
CA GLN A 61 12.49 3.63 21.08
C GLN A 61 12.23 3.77 19.57
N PHE A 62 12.92 3.01 18.73
CA PHE A 62 12.68 3.01 17.29
C PHE A 62 11.24 2.62 16.96
N TRP A 63 10.74 1.52 17.55
CA TRP A 63 9.36 1.06 17.30
C TRP A 63 8.29 1.93 17.98
N ALA A 64 8.66 2.77 18.94
CA ALA A 64 7.74 3.77 19.53
C ALA A 64 7.26 4.83 18.52
N HIS A 65 7.95 4.99 17.39
CA HIS A 65 7.51 5.86 16.30
C HIS A 65 6.32 5.29 15.49
N VAL A 66 5.96 4.02 15.66
CA VAL A 66 4.78 3.46 15.00
C VAL A 66 3.54 4.21 15.45
N SER A 67 2.88 4.86 14.51
CA SER A 67 1.67 5.63 14.78
C SER A 67 0.48 4.71 15.05
N PRO A 68 -0.29 4.94 16.12
CA PRO A 68 -1.53 4.19 16.35
C PRO A 68 -2.57 4.51 15.27
N PRO A 69 -3.54 3.61 15.03
CA PRO A 69 -4.65 3.90 14.14
C PRO A 69 -5.52 5.02 14.72
N THR A 70 -6.02 5.91 13.88
CA THR A 70 -6.94 6.98 14.27
C THR A 70 -8.27 6.86 13.54
N TRP A 71 -9.35 7.33 14.16
CA TRP A 71 -10.66 7.38 13.50
C TRP A 71 -10.67 8.25 12.25
N LYS A 72 -9.85 9.31 12.22
CA LYS A 72 -9.66 10.15 11.04
C LYS A 72 -9.06 9.37 9.89
N ALA A 73 -7.98 8.64 10.13
CA ALA A 73 -7.34 7.79 9.12
C ALA A 73 -8.27 6.65 8.67
N ALA A 74 -8.98 6.02 9.61
CA ALA A 74 -9.95 4.97 9.30
C ALA A 74 -11.10 5.49 8.43
N GLY A 75 -11.63 6.66 8.75
CA GLY A 75 -12.67 7.33 7.95
C GLY A 75 -12.18 7.71 6.56
N LEU A 76 -10.98 8.30 6.45
CA LEU A 76 -10.36 8.65 5.16
C LEU A 76 -10.20 7.41 4.29
N TYR A 77 -9.60 6.35 4.82
CA TYR A 77 -9.39 5.12 4.04
C TYR A 77 -10.69 4.41 3.70
N GLY A 78 -11.64 4.34 4.64
CA GLY A 78 -12.95 3.73 4.41
C GLY A 78 -13.75 4.44 3.32
N VAL A 79 -13.85 5.77 3.36
CA VAL A 79 -14.50 6.58 2.31
C VAL A 79 -13.77 6.38 0.99
N TRP A 80 -12.44 6.43 0.99
CA TRP A 80 -11.62 6.17 -0.18
C TRP A 80 -11.91 4.81 -0.82
N PHE A 81 -11.80 3.72 -0.05
CA PHE A 81 -11.99 2.35 -0.52
C PHE A 81 -13.40 2.14 -1.09
N LEU A 82 -14.41 2.61 -0.39
CA LEU A 82 -15.82 2.51 -0.83
C LEU A 82 -16.10 3.34 -2.09
N THR A 83 -15.50 4.54 -2.20
CA THR A 83 -15.62 5.38 -3.40
C THR A 83 -15.02 4.68 -4.62
N GLN A 84 -13.84 4.07 -4.48
CA GLN A 84 -13.22 3.32 -5.58
C GLN A 84 -14.03 2.07 -5.96
N ALA A 85 -14.61 1.37 -4.99
CA ALA A 85 -15.51 0.24 -5.25
C ALA A 85 -16.79 0.69 -6.00
N ALA A 86 -17.36 1.82 -5.60
CA ALA A 86 -18.49 2.43 -6.26
C ALA A 86 -18.15 2.82 -7.72
N LEU A 87 -17.00 3.45 -7.94
CA LEU A 87 -16.54 3.79 -9.30
C LEU A 87 -16.30 2.54 -10.14
N GLN A 88 -15.74 1.46 -9.60
CA GLN A 88 -15.55 0.19 -10.32
C GLN A 88 -16.89 -0.37 -10.82
N VAL A 89 -17.96 -0.25 -10.03
CA VAL A 89 -19.28 -0.78 -10.37
C VAL A 89 -20.05 0.13 -11.32
N TRP A 90 -20.02 1.46 -11.09
CA TRP A 90 -20.95 2.39 -11.75
C TRP A 90 -20.31 3.29 -12.80
N ALA A 91 -18.98 3.50 -12.75
CA ALA A 91 -18.36 4.36 -13.75
C ALA A 91 -18.42 3.74 -15.16
N PRO A 92 -18.51 4.57 -16.21
CA PRO A 92 -18.53 4.10 -17.60
C PRO A 92 -17.20 3.45 -17.99
N GLY A 93 -17.29 2.42 -18.85
CA GLY A 93 -16.13 1.72 -19.40
C GLY A 93 -16.57 0.51 -20.22
N PRO A 94 -15.75 0.05 -21.17
CA PRO A 94 -16.00 -1.15 -21.94
C PRO A 94 -16.00 -2.38 -21.04
N THR A 95 -16.76 -3.40 -21.44
CA THR A 95 -16.72 -4.72 -20.82
C THR A 95 -15.87 -5.65 -21.68
N VAL A 96 -14.91 -6.30 -21.05
CA VAL A 96 -13.98 -7.24 -21.70
C VAL A 96 -14.14 -8.61 -21.04
N GLN A 97 -14.12 -9.66 -21.85
CA GLN A 97 -14.14 -11.03 -21.34
C GLN A 97 -12.76 -11.45 -20.88
N GLY A 98 -12.71 -11.99 -19.67
CA GLY A 98 -11.51 -12.61 -19.12
C GLY A 98 -11.17 -13.95 -19.77
N MET A 99 -10.14 -14.56 -19.21
CA MET A 99 -9.72 -15.91 -19.62
C MET A 99 -10.78 -16.95 -19.28
N GLU A 100 -10.76 -18.05 -20.03
CA GLU A 100 -11.62 -19.20 -19.78
C GLU A 100 -11.28 -19.88 -18.45
N LEU A 101 -12.29 -20.07 -17.63
CA LEU A 101 -12.18 -20.77 -16.34
C LEU A 101 -12.18 -22.29 -16.56
N PRO A 102 -11.81 -23.10 -15.54
CA PRO A 102 -11.79 -24.57 -15.64
C PRO A 102 -13.13 -25.21 -16.00
N ASP A 103 -14.25 -24.52 -15.72
CA ASP A 103 -15.59 -24.94 -16.06
C ASP A 103 -16.03 -24.53 -17.49
N GLY A 104 -15.14 -23.90 -18.27
CA GLY A 104 -15.38 -23.40 -19.61
C GLY A 104 -16.09 -22.03 -19.66
N SER A 105 -16.46 -21.45 -18.53
CA SER A 105 -17.06 -20.13 -18.47
C SER A 105 -16.02 -19.01 -18.60
N ARG A 106 -16.48 -17.80 -18.94
CA ARG A 106 -15.66 -16.57 -18.95
C ARG A 106 -16.33 -15.51 -18.12
N LEU A 107 -15.52 -14.79 -17.34
CA LEU A 107 -16.00 -13.69 -16.52
C LEU A 107 -15.90 -12.38 -17.30
N ASP A 108 -16.93 -11.54 -17.16
CA ASP A 108 -16.92 -10.19 -17.71
C ASP A 108 -16.28 -9.21 -16.71
N TYR A 109 -15.41 -8.34 -17.23
CA TYR A 109 -14.70 -7.31 -16.47
C TYR A 109 -14.93 -5.94 -17.06
N ARG A 110 -15.27 -4.97 -16.23
CA ARG A 110 -15.43 -3.57 -16.68
C ARG A 110 -14.09 -2.84 -16.57
N MET A 111 -13.57 -2.38 -17.72
CA MET A 111 -12.35 -1.61 -17.85
C MET A 111 -12.66 -0.11 -17.76
N ASN A 112 -12.72 0.44 -16.55
CA ASN A 112 -13.07 1.84 -16.30
C ASN A 112 -12.03 2.57 -15.45
N GLY A 113 -10.81 2.03 -15.38
CA GLY A 113 -9.75 2.57 -14.55
C GLY A 113 -9.30 3.96 -14.93
N MET A 114 -9.12 4.22 -16.21
CA MET A 114 -8.73 5.55 -16.67
C MET A 114 -9.78 6.60 -16.30
N PHE A 115 -11.06 6.29 -16.50
CA PHE A 115 -12.15 7.20 -16.09
C PHE A 115 -12.12 7.42 -14.58
N SER A 116 -12.06 6.34 -13.80
CA SER A 116 -12.05 6.40 -12.33
C SER A 116 -10.85 7.18 -11.80
N PHE A 117 -9.67 6.98 -12.39
CA PHE A 117 -8.44 7.70 -12.07
C PHE A 117 -8.57 9.20 -12.30
N LEU A 118 -8.94 9.61 -13.53
CA LEU A 118 -9.09 11.03 -13.88
C LEU A 118 -10.23 11.71 -13.13
N PHE A 119 -11.36 11.02 -12.95
CA PHE A 119 -12.49 11.51 -12.16
C PHE A 119 -12.07 11.75 -10.70
N THR A 120 -11.36 10.81 -10.10
CA THR A 120 -10.87 10.94 -8.71
C THR A 120 -9.92 12.13 -8.58
N LEU A 121 -8.94 12.26 -9.49
CA LEU A 121 -8.01 13.42 -9.48
C LEU A 121 -8.78 14.73 -9.63
N GLY A 122 -9.74 14.79 -10.56
CA GLY A 122 -10.58 15.98 -10.76
C GLY A 122 -11.38 16.35 -9.52
N VAL A 123 -12.01 15.37 -8.86
CA VAL A 123 -12.75 15.59 -7.61
C VAL A 123 -11.83 16.10 -6.50
N VAL A 124 -10.65 15.48 -6.31
CA VAL A 124 -9.69 15.91 -5.30
C VAL A 124 -9.23 17.34 -5.55
N VAL A 125 -8.89 17.70 -6.81
CA VAL A 125 -8.50 19.06 -7.19
C VAL A 125 -9.61 20.06 -6.86
N VAL A 126 -10.87 19.74 -7.19
CA VAL A 126 -12.01 20.62 -6.88
C VAL A 126 -12.19 20.77 -5.38
N LEU A 127 -12.13 19.68 -4.59
CA LEU A 127 -12.28 19.73 -3.14
C LEU A 127 -11.18 20.58 -2.47
N VAL A 128 -9.94 20.45 -2.96
CA VAL A 128 -8.82 21.27 -2.47
C VAL A 128 -9.01 22.73 -2.87
N ALA A 129 -9.40 23.03 -4.09
CA ALA A 129 -9.63 24.39 -4.56
C ALA A 129 -10.77 25.11 -3.81
N LEU A 130 -11.79 24.36 -3.38
CA LEU A 130 -12.88 24.86 -2.55
C LEU A 130 -12.52 24.97 -1.05
N GLY A 131 -11.34 24.52 -0.64
CA GLY A 131 -10.92 24.49 0.76
C GLY A 131 -11.65 23.44 1.61
N TRP A 132 -12.31 22.47 1.00
CA TRP A 132 -13.02 21.39 1.70
C TRP A 132 -12.11 20.20 2.03
N LEU A 133 -11.01 20.09 1.34
CA LEU A 133 -9.98 19.05 1.56
C LEU A 133 -8.62 19.73 1.66
N ASP A 134 -7.86 19.37 2.70
CA ASP A 134 -6.48 19.79 2.81
C ASP A 134 -5.61 18.98 1.84
N ALA A 135 -4.82 19.65 1.02
CA ALA A 135 -3.94 19.01 0.05
C ALA A 135 -2.86 18.12 0.72
N THR A 136 -2.49 18.41 1.97
CA THR A 136 -1.45 17.68 2.72
C THR A 136 -2.02 16.54 3.58
N ILE A 137 -3.34 16.34 3.59
CA ILE A 137 -4.02 15.44 4.53
C ILE A 137 -3.49 14.01 4.53
N LEU A 138 -3.10 13.47 3.36
CA LEU A 138 -2.57 12.11 3.29
C LEU A 138 -1.15 12.04 3.83
N TYR A 139 -0.33 13.07 3.62
CA TYR A 139 0.98 13.19 4.24
C TYR A 139 0.85 13.27 5.77
N ASP A 140 0.01 14.16 6.27
CA ASP A 140 -0.17 14.41 7.71
C ASP A 140 -0.79 13.20 8.43
N GLN A 141 -1.49 12.32 7.72
CA GLN A 141 -2.07 11.08 8.25
C GLN A 141 -1.30 9.82 7.83
N LEU A 142 -0.11 9.93 7.26
CA LEU A 142 0.59 8.80 6.62
C LEU A 142 0.87 7.65 7.60
N GLY A 143 1.40 7.92 8.78
CA GLY A 143 1.64 6.90 9.80
C GLY A 143 0.35 6.21 10.29
N PRO A 144 -0.66 6.97 10.74
CA PRO A 144 -1.97 6.39 11.10
C PRO A 144 -2.64 5.62 9.95
N LEU A 145 -2.53 6.10 8.69
CA LEU A 145 -3.03 5.41 7.51
C LEU A 145 -2.32 4.09 7.28
N LEU A 146 -0.99 4.05 7.38
CA LEU A 146 -0.22 2.81 7.28
C LEU A 146 -0.74 1.76 8.27
N THR A 147 -1.01 2.16 9.52
CA THR A 147 -1.52 1.24 10.54
C THR A 147 -2.97 0.81 10.25
N VAL A 148 -3.84 1.74 9.87
CA VAL A 148 -5.23 1.44 9.52
C VAL A 148 -5.30 0.47 8.34
N VAL A 149 -4.51 0.71 7.28
CA VAL A 149 -4.54 -0.12 6.07
C VAL A 149 -3.96 -1.51 6.35
N ASN A 150 -2.89 -1.63 7.16
CA ASN A 150 -2.40 -2.93 7.61
C ASN A 150 -3.49 -3.72 8.36
N VAL A 151 -4.12 -3.12 9.38
CA VAL A 151 -5.17 -3.80 10.15
C VAL A 151 -6.35 -4.18 9.26
N PHE A 152 -6.79 -3.26 8.40
CA PHE A 152 -7.86 -3.50 7.43
C PHE A 152 -7.52 -4.70 6.54
N THR A 153 -6.32 -4.75 5.99
CA THR A 153 -5.91 -5.79 5.03
C THR A 153 -5.85 -7.16 5.66
N PHE A 154 -5.35 -7.28 6.91
CA PHE A 154 -5.40 -8.54 7.65
C PHE A 154 -6.84 -9.00 7.89
N ALA A 155 -7.73 -8.10 8.31
CA ALA A 155 -9.13 -8.42 8.52
C ALA A 155 -9.84 -8.78 7.20
N PHE A 156 -9.55 -8.05 6.13
CA PHE A 156 -10.13 -8.27 4.81
C PHE A 156 -9.67 -9.59 4.19
N ALA A 157 -8.39 -9.94 4.30
CA ALA A 157 -7.88 -11.25 3.91
C ALA A 157 -8.57 -12.39 4.70
N GLY A 158 -8.84 -12.17 5.99
CA GLY A 158 -9.65 -13.11 6.81
C GLY A 158 -11.08 -13.27 6.28
N PHE A 159 -11.73 -12.17 5.92
CA PHE A 159 -13.04 -12.19 5.27
C PHE A 159 -12.99 -12.99 3.96
N LEU A 160 -12.02 -12.73 3.09
CA LEU A 160 -11.83 -13.44 1.81
C LEU A 160 -11.57 -14.93 2.02
N TYR A 161 -10.78 -15.29 3.03
CA TYR A 161 -10.53 -16.69 3.39
C TYR A 161 -11.84 -17.43 3.70
N PHE A 162 -12.66 -16.88 4.62
CA PHE A 162 -13.95 -17.51 4.99
C PHE A 162 -14.97 -17.48 3.84
N TRP A 163 -14.93 -16.44 3.01
CA TRP A 163 -15.77 -16.34 1.81
C TRP A 163 -15.46 -17.47 0.84
N GLY A 164 -14.20 -17.68 0.50
CA GLY A 164 -13.79 -18.66 -0.48
C GLY A 164 -13.91 -20.12 0.00
N LEU A 165 -14.06 -20.37 1.31
CA LEU A 165 -14.38 -21.72 1.82
C LEU A 165 -15.73 -22.25 1.30
N LYS A 166 -16.60 -21.38 0.77
CA LYS A 166 -17.88 -21.73 0.15
C LYS A 166 -17.81 -21.80 -1.38
N GLY A 167 -16.60 -21.72 -1.93
CA GLY A 167 -16.36 -21.66 -3.37
C GLY A 167 -16.69 -22.95 -4.12
N ALA A 168 -16.49 -22.92 -5.43
CA ALA A 168 -16.71 -24.05 -6.32
C ALA A 168 -15.75 -25.22 -6.02
N ASP A 169 -16.14 -26.43 -6.36
CA ASP A 169 -15.35 -27.65 -6.07
C ASP A 169 -13.92 -27.62 -6.60
N TRP A 170 -13.68 -26.97 -7.75
CA TRP A 170 -12.34 -26.83 -8.35
C TRP A 170 -11.48 -25.76 -7.64
N GLU A 171 -12.08 -24.91 -6.80
CA GLU A 171 -11.38 -23.90 -5.99
C GLU A 171 -11.04 -24.39 -4.57
N ARG A 172 -11.19 -25.68 -4.30
CA ARG A 172 -11.01 -26.22 -2.94
C ARG A 172 -9.73 -25.75 -2.27
N PRO A 173 -9.81 -25.35 -0.98
CA PRO A 173 -8.63 -25.04 -0.19
C PRO A 173 -7.73 -26.25 -0.04
N THR A 174 -6.44 -26.00 0.24
CA THR A 174 -5.44 -27.08 0.39
C THR A 174 -5.59 -27.87 1.68
N GLY A 175 -6.42 -27.42 2.62
CA GLY A 175 -6.55 -27.96 3.97
C GLY A 175 -5.48 -27.46 4.95
N ARG A 176 -4.68 -26.48 4.56
CA ARG A 176 -3.67 -25.82 5.39
C ARG A 176 -4.12 -24.39 5.68
N PRO A 177 -4.82 -24.09 6.79
CA PRO A 177 -5.53 -22.84 7.01
C PRO A 177 -4.67 -21.59 6.84
N PHE A 178 -3.45 -21.57 7.38
CA PHE A 178 -2.56 -20.43 7.26
C PHE A 178 -2.01 -20.22 5.84
N TYR A 179 -1.74 -21.30 5.12
CA TYR A 179 -1.33 -21.24 3.71
C TYR A 179 -2.50 -20.76 2.84
N ASP A 180 -3.69 -21.30 3.07
CA ASP A 180 -4.90 -20.89 2.35
C ASP A 180 -5.30 -19.44 2.68
N TYR A 181 -5.01 -18.95 3.88
CA TYR A 181 -5.16 -17.54 4.22
C TYR A 181 -4.15 -16.66 3.45
N PHE A 182 -2.90 -17.09 3.35
CA PHE A 182 -1.85 -16.38 2.63
C PHE A 182 -2.11 -16.32 1.12
N MET A 183 -2.35 -17.47 0.50
CA MET A 183 -2.54 -17.60 -0.96
C MET A 183 -3.96 -17.29 -1.43
N GLY A 184 -4.96 -17.42 -0.55
CA GLY A 184 -6.37 -17.28 -0.88
C GLY A 184 -7.08 -18.62 -1.09
N THR A 185 -8.40 -18.58 -0.98
CA THR A 185 -9.31 -19.73 -1.14
C THR A 185 -10.19 -19.63 -2.38
N ALA A 186 -10.36 -18.41 -2.93
CA ALA A 186 -11.13 -18.17 -4.15
C ALA A 186 -10.25 -17.48 -5.22
N LEU A 187 -10.36 -17.92 -6.47
CA LEU A 187 -9.62 -17.34 -7.59
C LEU A 187 -10.17 -15.95 -7.96
N ASN A 188 -11.48 -15.84 -8.08
CA ASN A 188 -12.16 -14.61 -8.49
C ASN A 188 -13.33 -14.32 -7.54
N PRO A 189 -13.06 -13.86 -6.29
CA PRO A 189 -14.13 -13.50 -5.36
C PRO A 189 -14.91 -12.31 -5.90
N ARG A 190 -16.27 -12.42 -5.97
CA ARG A 190 -17.15 -11.40 -6.56
C ARG A 190 -18.32 -11.05 -5.66
N ILE A 191 -18.67 -9.77 -5.65
CA ILE A 191 -19.93 -9.27 -5.07
C ILE A 191 -20.72 -8.61 -6.22
N GLY A 192 -21.71 -9.33 -6.75
CA GLY A 192 -22.42 -8.90 -7.95
C GLY A 192 -21.46 -8.75 -9.15
N SER A 193 -21.40 -7.57 -9.74
CA SER A 193 -20.48 -7.26 -10.84
C SER A 193 -19.06 -6.87 -10.40
N LEU A 194 -18.84 -6.64 -9.11
CA LEU A 194 -17.54 -6.28 -8.58
C LEU A 194 -16.66 -7.52 -8.42
N ASP A 195 -15.65 -7.67 -9.25
CA ASP A 195 -14.55 -8.61 -9.01
C ASP A 195 -13.59 -7.99 -8.00
N ILE A 196 -13.50 -8.62 -6.81
CA ILE A 196 -12.77 -8.06 -5.67
C ILE A 196 -11.26 -8.08 -5.92
N LYS A 197 -10.74 -9.12 -6.60
CA LYS A 197 -9.33 -9.24 -6.91
C LYS A 197 -8.89 -8.16 -7.90
N LEU A 198 -9.53 -8.07 -9.07
CA LEU A 198 -9.24 -7.02 -10.05
C LEU A 198 -9.39 -5.62 -9.44
N PHE A 199 -10.42 -5.42 -8.62
CA PHE A 199 -10.63 -4.15 -7.93
C PHE A 199 -9.45 -3.77 -7.04
N CYS A 200 -9.02 -4.68 -6.16
CA CYS A 200 -7.89 -4.40 -5.25
C CYS A 200 -6.58 -4.20 -6.00
N GLU A 201 -6.30 -5.01 -7.02
CA GLU A 201 -5.09 -4.93 -7.84
C GLU A 201 -5.02 -3.63 -8.65
N ALA A 202 -6.15 -3.19 -9.23
CA ALA A 202 -6.16 -2.10 -10.19
C ALA A 202 -6.57 -0.73 -9.61
N ARG A 203 -7.24 -0.62 -8.45
CA ARG A 203 -7.87 0.64 -8.03
C ARG A 203 -7.32 1.22 -6.72
N PRO A 204 -7.61 0.61 -5.55
CA PRO A 204 -7.32 1.29 -4.29
C PRO A 204 -5.85 1.64 -4.14
N GLY A 205 -4.94 0.70 -4.42
CA GLY A 205 -3.51 0.92 -4.26
C GLY A 205 -2.91 1.86 -5.31
N MET A 206 -3.22 1.63 -6.59
CA MET A 206 -2.66 2.40 -7.72
C MET A 206 -3.06 3.87 -7.67
N VAL A 207 -4.35 4.15 -7.49
CA VAL A 207 -4.83 5.54 -7.43
C VAL A 207 -4.40 6.21 -6.12
N PHE A 208 -4.39 5.46 -5.00
CA PHE A 208 -3.92 5.97 -3.71
C PHE A 208 -2.43 6.36 -3.73
N TRP A 209 -1.60 5.56 -4.40
CA TRP A 209 -0.19 5.88 -4.64
C TRP A 209 -0.03 7.27 -5.27
N MET A 210 -0.80 7.58 -6.32
CA MET A 210 -0.75 8.92 -6.95
C MET A 210 -1.20 10.02 -5.99
N LEU A 211 -2.32 9.83 -5.28
CA LEU A 211 -2.83 10.82 -4.33
C LEU A 211 -1.85 11.10 -3.20
N MET A 212 -1.18 10.04 -2.70
CA MET A 212 -0.12 10.20 -1.69
C MET A 212 1.04 11.03 -2.23
N ASN A 213 1.53 10.74 -3.44
CA ASN A 213 2.60 11.53 -4.06
C ASN A 213 2.21 13.02 -4.22
N LEU A 214 1.00 13.29 -4.67
CA LEU A 214 0.51 14.66 -4.80
C LEU A 214 0.39 15.35 -3.44
N SER A 215 -0.08 14.65 -2.41
CA SER A 215 -0.16 15.19 -1.05
C SER A 215 1.22 15.48 -0.46
N ILE A 216 2.21 14.62 -0.73
CA ILE A 216 3.59 14.82 -0.30
C ILE A 216 4.22 16.02 -1.05
N ALA A 217 3.96 16.16 -2.36
CA ALA A 217 4.42 17.31 -3.13
C ALA A 217 3.77 18.62 -2.64
N ALA A 218 2.48 18.58 -2.27
CA ALA A 218 1.79 19.71 -1.64
C ALA A 218 2.43 20.09 -0.30
N LYS A 219 2.82 19.08 0.51
CA LYS A 219 3.54 19.32 1.78
C LYS A 219 4.91 19.95 1.55
N GLN A 220 5.65 19.50 0.54
CA GLN A 220 6.92 20.13 0.18
C GLN A 220 6.73 21.60 -0.20
N TYR A 221 5.66 21.91 -0.95
CA TYR A 221 5.32 23.29 -1.29
C TYR A 221 4.95 24.12 -0.04
N GLU A 222 4.16 23.56 0.86
CA GLU A 222 3.79 24.22 2.14
C GLU A 222 5.04 24.56 2.97
N LEU A 223 5.99 23.62 3.06
CA LEU A 223 7.19 23.78 3.88
C LEU A 223 8.24 24.74 3.28
N HIS A 224 8.36 24.75 1.95
CA HIS A 224 9.48 25.40 1.26
C HIS A 224 9.05 26.49 0.27
N GLY A 225 7.74 26.68 0.03
CA GLY A 225 7.21 27.61 -0.98
C GLY A 225 7.46 27.19 -2.43
N THR A 226 8.06 26.01 -2.66
CA THR A 226 8.37 25.49 -4.00
C THR A 226 8.37 23.97 -3.97
N VAL A 227 8.07 23.35 -5.13
CA VAL A 227 8.25 21.92 -5.37
C VAL A 227 9.57 21.73 -6.12
N THR A 228 10.44 20.88 -5.61
CA THR A 228 11.76 20.67 -6.19
C THR A 228 11.72 19.89 -7.50
N VAL A 229 12.73 20.08 -8.36
CA VAL A 229 12.84 19.32 -9.61
C VAL A 229 12.87 17.80 -9.38
N PRO A 230 13.62 17.24 -8.40
CA PRO A 230 13.54 15.82 -8.11
C PRO A 230 12.13 15.33 -7.76
N MET A 231 11.36 16.09 -6.97
CA MET A 231 9.96 15.74 -6.66
C MET A 231 9.09 15.74 -7.92
N LEU A 232 9.23 16.76 -8.78
CA LEU A 232 8.50 16.83 -10.05
C LEU A 232 8.83 15.64 -10.95
N LEU A 233 10.10 15.20 -11.00
CA LEU A 233 10.52 14.03 -11.77
C LEU A 233 9.92 12.74 -11.20
N VAL A 234 9.95 12.53 -9.89
CA VAL A 234 9.35 11.34 -9.24
C VAL A 234 7.85 11.30 -9.52
N VAL A 235 7.13 12.38 -9.24
CA VAL A 235 5.68 12.45 -9.50
C VAL A 235 5.38 12.29 -10.99
N GLY A 236 6.17 12.95 -11.87
CA GLY A 236 5.99 12.88 -13.32
C GLY A 236 6.17 11.46 -13.88
N PHE A 237 7.27 10.78 -13.55
CA PHE A 237 7.52 9.41 -14.03
C PHE A 237 6.50 8.41 -13.49
N GLN A 238 6.13 8.53 -12.23
CA GLN A 238 5.10 7.67 -11.64
C GLN A 238 3.72 7.97 -12.22
N SER A 239 3.42 9.23 -12.58
CA SER A 239 2.19 9.59 -13.30
C SER A 239 2.15 8.95 -14.70
N ILE A 240 3.26 8.99 -15.46
CA ILE A 240 3.36 8.35 -16.77
C ILE A 240 3.10 6.86 -16.66
N TYR A 241 3.72 6.19 -15.68
CA TYR A 241 3.49 4.76 -15.42
C TYR A 241 2.01 4.46 -15.14
N LEU A 242 1.36 5.23 -14.28
CA LEU A 242 -0.05 5.01 -13.92
C LEU A 242 -1.00 5.30 -15.10
N ILE A 243 -0.71 6.32 -15.90
CA ILE A 243 -1.48 6.63 -17.10
C ILE A 243 -1.35 5.48 -18.11
N ASP A 244 -0.13 4.99 -18.35
CA ASP A 244 0.12 3.84 -19.24
C ASP A 244 -0.60 2.58 -18.74
N TYR A 245 -0.51 2.30 -17.44
CA TYR A 245 -1.23 1.20 -16.80
C TYR A 245 -2.73 1.26 -17.06
N PHE A 246 -3.36 2.42 -16.87
CA PHE A 246 -4.81 2.56 -17.08
C PHE A 246 -5.23 2.63 -18.55
N ILE A 247 -4.36 3.06 -19.46
CA ILE A 247 -4.59 2.95 -20.92
C ILE A 247 -4.63 1.47 -21.33
N HIS A 248 -3.75 0.65 -20.77
CA HIS A 248 -3.62 -0.76 -21.07
C HIS A 248 -4.23 -1.66 -19.99
N GLU A 249 -5.24 -1.18 -19.26
CA GLU A 249 -5.85 -1.88 -18.12
C GLU A 249 -6.27 -3.33 -18.43
N GLU A 250 -6.75 -3.60 -19.64
CA GLU A 250 -7.14 -4.95 -20.06
C GLU A 250 -5.98 -5.95 -20.06
N ALA A 251 -4.73 -5.49 -20.18
CA ALA A 251 -3.56 -6.35 -20.10
C ALA A 251 -3.43 -7.05 -18.73
N VAL A 252 -3.97 -6.46 -17.67
CA VAL A 252 -4.03 -7.05 -16.32
C VAL A 252 -4.72 -8.41 -16.34
N LEU A 253 -5.75 -8.58 -17.17
CA LEU A 253 -6.46 -9.87 -17.31
C LEU A 253 -5.57 -10.99 -17.85
N THR A 254 -4.39 -10.65 -18.40
CA THR A 254 -3.42 -11.62 -18.91
C THR A 254 -2.31 -11.94 -17.93
N THR A 255 -2.24 -11.25 -16.80
CA THR A 255 -1.22 -11.49 -15.77
C THR A 255 -1.37 -12.85 -15.11
N TRP A 256 -0.29 -13.33 -14.51
CA TRP A 256 -0.29 -14.57 -13.74
C TRP A 256 -1.22 -14.48 -12.54
N ASP A 257 -1.22 -13.33 -11.87
CA ASP A 257 -2.00 -13.07 -10.64
C ASP A 257 -3.50 -13.21 -10.91
N ILE A 258 -4.01 -12.58 -11.98
CA ILE A 258 -5.42 -12.69 -12.34
C ILE A 258 -5.79 -14.10 -12.79
N LYS A 259 -4.91 -14.77 -13.55
CA LYS A 259 -5.24 -16.08 -14.15
C LYS A 259 -5.12 -17.27 -13.19
N HIS A 260 -4.14 -17.23 -12.31
CA HIS A 260 -3.69 -18.44 -11.62
C HIS A 260 -3.61 -18.32 -10.11
N GLU A 261 -3.40 -17.11 -9.57
CA GLU A 261 -3.30 -16.90 -8.14
C GLU A 261 -4.68 -16.66 -7.52
N LYS A 262 -4.96 -17.33 -6.41
CA LYS A 262 -6.14 -17.03 -5.61
C LYS A 262 -5.93 -15.72 -4.86
N PHE A 263 -7.03 -15.03 -4.54
CA PHE A 263 -6.95 -13.74 -3.85
C PHE A 263 -6.93 -13.93 -2.34
N GLY A 264 -5.75 -13.96 -1.77
CA GLY A 264 -5.47 -14.07 -0.34
C GLY A 264 -4.71 -12.90 0.23
N TRP A 265 -4.11 -13.08 1.40
CA TRP A 265 -3.32 -12.04 2.07
C TRP A 265 -2.17 -11.53 1.21
N MET A 266 -1.49 -12.40 0.46
CA MET A 266 -0.33 -12.04 -0.35
C MET A 266 -0.64 -10.93 -1.34
N LEU A 267 -1.63 -11.12 -2.21
CA LEU A 267 -2.04 -10.11 -3.19
C LEU A 267 -2.74 -8.94 -2.51
N CYS A 268 -3.70 -9.21 -1.62
CA CYS A 268 -4.44 -8.17 -0.92
C CYS A 268 -3.51 -7.20 -0.16
N TRP A 269 -2.53 -7.72 0.58
CA TRP A 269 -1.57 -6.90 1.31
C TRP A 269 -0.57 -6.24 0.36
N GLY A 270 -0.15 -6.94 -0.69
CA GLY A 270 0.70 -6.40 -1.74
C GLY A 270 0.09 -5.16 -2.39
N ASP A 271 -1.15 -5.25 -2.81
CA ASP A 271 -1.84 -4.18 -3.53
C ASP A 271 -2.23 -2.99 -2.63
N LEU A 272 -2.68 -3.27 -1.41
CA LEU A 272 -3.26 -2.24 -0.55
C LEU A 272 -2.24 -1.60 0.41
N VAL A 273 -1.17 -2.32 0.79
CA VAL A 273 -0.14 -1.81 1.71
C VAL A 273 1.20 -1.65 1.01
N TRP A 274 1.77 -2.74 0.50
CA TRP A 274 3.11 -2.69 -0.07
C TRP A 274 3.21 -1.63 -1.16
N LEU A 275 2.36 -1.71 -2.18
CA LEU A 275 2.40 -0.83 -3.33
C LEU A 275 2.30 0.66 -2.94
N PRO A 276 1.21 1.16 -2.30
CA PRO A 276 1.09 2.59 -2.07
C PRO A 276 2.10 3.14 -1.06
N PHE A 277 2.49 2.38 -0.05
CA PHE A 277 3.39 2.90 1.00
C PHE A 277 4.87 2.77 0.65
N THR A 278 5.29 1.77 -0.15
CA THR A 278 6.70 1.63 -0.52
C THR A 278 7.05 2.38 -1.80
N TYR A 279 6.14 2.45 -2.77
CA TYR A 279 6.39 3.17 -4.03
C TYR A 279 6.36 4.70 -3.86
N THR A 280 5.83 5.19 -2.74
CA THR A 280 5.90 6.60 -2.36
C THR A 280 7.14 6.96 -1.54
N LEU A 281 8.01 6.01 -1.16
CA LEU A 281 9.18 6.29 -0.32
C LEU A 281 10.12 7.34 -0.91
N GLN A 282 10.28 7.39 -2.26
CA GLN A 282 11.08 8.42 -2.90
C GLN A 282 10.47 9.81 -2.67
N ALA A 283 9.15 9.93 -2.87
CA ALA A 283 8.45 11.17 -2.61
C ALA A 283 8.47 11.54 -1.13
N GLN A 284 8.26 10.57 -0.22
CA GLN A 284 8.35 10.77 1.22
C GLN A 284 9.71 11.30 1.64
N TYR A 285 10.80 10.74 1.10
CA TYR A 285 12.16 11.22 1.35
C TYR A 285 12.35 12.67 0.89
N LEU A 286 11.91 13.00 -0.32
CA LEU A 286 12.02 14.34 -0.89
C LEU A 286 11.09 15.36 -0.23
N GLY A 287 9.99 14.91 0.39
CA GLY A 287 9.02 15.74 1.11
C GLY A 287 9.43 16.09 2.54
N GLN A 288 10.56 15.54 3.04
CA GLN A 288 11.04 15.87 4.38
C GLN A 288 11.55 17.32 4.45
N PRO A 289 11.46 17.96 5.63
CA PRO A 289 12.14 19.24 5.86
C PRO A 289 13.64 19.10 5.57
N TYR A 290 14.18 20.01 4.73
CA TYR A 290 15.63 19.99 4.50
C TYR A 290 16.38 20.14 5.82
N PRO A 291 17.41 19.34 6.07
CA PRO A 291 18.34 19.63 7.17
C PRO A 291 18.90 21.04 6.92
N ARG A 292 18.83 21.92 7.91
CA ARG A 292 19.49 23.22 7.82
C ARG A 292 20.95 22.94 7.49
N SER A 293 21.42 23.44 6.34
CA SER A 293 22.85 23.37 6.01
C SER A 293 23.62 23.89 7.20
N PRO A 294 24.64 23.17 7.71
CA PRO A 294 25.54 23.76 8.68
C PRO A 294 26.03 25.08 8.10
N SER A 295 25.89 26.17 8.82
CA SER A 295 26.46 27.43 8.39
C SER A 295 27.95 27.20 8.19
N MET A 296 28.54 27.81 7.16
CA MET A 296 29.96 27.62 6.77
C MET A 296 30.96 27.95 7.91
N GLY A 297 30.47 28.25 9.13
CA GLY A 297 31.26 28.47 10.36
C GLY A 297 31.41 27.25 11.25
N ASP A 298 30.71 26.15 11.03
CA ASP A 298 30.64 24.98 11.95
C ASP A 298 31.59 23.83 11.57
N CYS A 299 32.53 24.04 10.65
CA CYS A 299 33.48 23.00 10.22
C CYS A 299 34.64 22.73 11.19
N SER A 300 34.65 23.30 12.39
CA SER A 300 35.79 23.18 13.29
C SER A 300 35.57 22.40 14.60
N HIS A 301 34.69 21.45 14.67
CA HIS A 301 34.68 20.41 15.75
C HIS A 301 33.56 19.40 15.48
N ARG A 302 33.82 18.36 14.70
CA ARG A 302 33.01 17.14 14.79
C ARG A 302 33.77 16.09 15.60
N GLY A 303 33.70 16.23 16.92
CA GLY A 303 33.66 15.09 17.80
C GLY A 303 32.26 14.50 17.73
N ILE A 304 32.18 13.20 17.69
CA ILE A 304 30.95 12.42 17.67
C ILE A 304 30.17 12.77 18.94
N GLU A 305 29.14 13.60 18.82
CA GLU A 305 28.11 13.81 19.85
C GLU A 305 26.76 13.36 19.30
N SER A 306 26.28 12.29 19.88
CA SER A 306 25.03 11.58 19.55
C SER A 306 23.79 12.23 20.17
N ASP A 307 23.71 13.55 20.27
CA ASP A 307 22.55 14.24 20.86
C ASP A 307 22.04 15.37 19.97
N ARG A 308 21.22 15.02 18.97
CA ARG A 308 20.25 15.96 18.39
C ARG A 308 18.91 15.29 18.20
N LEU A 309 18.12 15.32 19.27
CA LEU A 309 16.66 15.20 19.18
C LEU A 309 16.12 16.44 18.44
N TYR A 310 15.40 16.24 17.37
CA TYR A 310 14.80 17.28 16.56
C TYR A 310 13.61 17.91 17.27
N ASP A 311 13.62 19.23 17.44
CA ASP A 311 12.44 20.05 17.75
C ASP A 311 11.49 20.02 16.55
N LEU A 312 10.42 19.24 16.65
CA LEU A 312 9.29 19.32 15.73
C LEU A 312 8.31 20.37 16.26
N PRO A 313 7.75 21.25 15.41
CA PRO A 313 6.69 22.15 15.82
C PRO A 313 5.46 21.33 16.24
N GLY A 314 5.17 21.29 17.55
CA GLY A 314 4.02 20.58 18.12
C GLY A 314 4.34 19.40 19.05
N GLY A 315 5.61 19.00 19.21
CA GLY A 315 6.02 17.99 20.17
C GLY A 315 6.25 18.57 21.58
N GLN A 316 5.48 18.13 22.56
CA GLN A 316 5.77 18.43 23.97
C GLN A 316 7.10 17.77 24.35
N HIS A 317 8.02 18.55 24.90
CA HIS A 317 9.30 18.08 25.44
C HIS A 317 9.10 16.99 26.52
N PRO A 318 9.84 15.86 26.48
CA PRO A 318 9.73 14.82 27.51
C PRO A 318 10.21 15.26 28.90
N GLU A 319 10.91 16.38 29.03
CA GLU A 319 11.43 16.86 30.33
C GLU A 319 10.39 17.42 31.30
N ALA A 320 9.14 17.67 30.82
CA ALA A 320 8.07 18.18 31.70
C ALA A 320 7.43 17.11 32.61
N LEU A 321 7.79 15.83 32.47
CA LEU A 321 7.21 14.74 33.25
C LEU A 321 8.05 14.32 34.46
N PHE A 322 9.26 14.88 34.69
CA PHE A 322 10.12 14.49 35.81
C PHE A 322 10.26 15.55 36.92
N SER A 323 9.63 16.73 36.82
CA SER A 323 9.73 17.79 37.83
C SER A 323 8.56 17.89 38.81
N ALA A 324 7.65 16.92 38.86
CA ALA A 324 6.50 16.93 39.76
C ALA A 324 6.54 15.85 40.87
N GLN A 325 7.75 15.39 41.27
CA GLN A 325 7.93 14.57 42.49
C GLN A 325 9.25 14.95 43.16
N SER A 326 9.24 16.04 43.89
CA SER A 326 10.10 16.24 45.09
C SER A 326 9.44 17.27 46.00
#